data_2702269f47fc814f0ecc184951625c80
#
_entry.id   2702269f47fc814f0ecc184951625c80
#
_cell.length_a   1.000
_cell.length_b   1.000
_cell.length_c   1.000
_cell.angle_alpha   90.00
_cell.angle_beta   90.00
_cell.angle_gamma   90.00
#
_symmetry.space_group_name_H-M   'P 1'
#
loop_
_entity.id
_entity.type
_entity.pdbx_description
1 polymer ?
#
loop_
_entity_poly.entity_id
_entity_poly.type
_entity_poly.pdbx_seq_one_letter_code
_entity_poly.pdbx_strand_id
1 'polypeptide(L)'
;ETQLSRFEDMEGLYREWNSKINVVSRKDIDNLYEHHVLHSLGIALYLKFRRPDVLRMWGGESLLGGCEVFGDETLTENAVGDGVSCTVLDLGCGGGFPGIPLATLFPEVKFTLCDSIGKKVTVAREVAAALGLENVETVNSRAETLPGAFDYVVSRAVTSLDKFLPWVKGKWHRDIFYLKGGDLVEEIALAMGKFRLPKGSVGVWPISSVLHDEFFAEKMVIDIRK
;
A
#
# COMPACT_ATOMS: atom_id res chain seq x y z
N GLU A 1 -7.01 10.72 19.82
CA GLU A 1 -6.88 9.27 19.53
C GLU A 1 -5.46 8.97 19.09
N THR A 2 -4.85 7.96 19.66
CA THR A 2 -3.53 7.52 19.25
C THR A 2 -3.64 6.63 18.01
N GLN A 3 -2.57 6.51 17.20
CA GLN A 3 -2.54 5.57 16.07
C GLN A 3 -2.86 4.14 16.53
N LEU A 4 -2.40 3.76 17.71
CA LEU A 4 -2.64 2.42 18.27
C LEU A 4 -4.13 2.16 18.47
N SER A 5 -4.90 3.09 19.07
CA SER A 5 -6.35 2.90 19.25
C SER A 5 -7.09 2.72 17.92
N ARG A 6 -6.67 3.45 16.87
CA ARG A 6 -7.24 3.26 15.53
C ARG A 6 -7.00 1.86 14.98
N PHE A 7 -5.82 1.28 15.22
CA PHE A 7 -5.57 -0.11 14.83
C PHE A 7 -6.41 -1.09 15.64
N GLU A 8 -6.59 -0.87 16.95
CA GLU A 8 -7.42 -1.72 17.82
C GLU A 8 -8.89 -1.70 17.40
N ASP A 9 -9.40 -0.56 16.95
CA ASP A 9 -10.80 -0.40 16.52
C ASP A 9 -11.10 -1.07 15.17
N MET A 10 -10.09 -1.31 14.32
CA MET A 10 -10.29 -1.87 12.97
C MET A 10 -11.08 -3.18 12.99
N GLU A 11 -10.80 -4.10 13.91
CA GLU A 11 -11.46 -5.41 13.92
C GLU A 11 -12.96 -5.28 14.12
N GLY A 12 -13.40 -4.50 15.09
CA GLY A 12 -14.80 -4.26 15.36
C GLY A 12 -15.54 -3.67 14.16
N LEU A 13 -14.94 -2.66 13.53
CA LEU A 13 -15.49 -2.00 12.35
C LEU A 13 -15.58 -2.95 11.15
N TYR A 14 -14.50 -3.69 10.85
CA TYR A 14 -14.53 -4.62 9.72
C TYR A 14 -15.47 -5.80 9.97
N ARG A 15 -15.61 -6.32 11.20
CA ARG A 15 -16.60 -7.36 11.53
C ARG A 15 -18.01 -6.86 11.30
N GLU A 16 -18.33 -5.66 11.77
CA GLU A 16 -19.63 -5.04 11.56
C GLU A 16 -19.95 -4.88 10.06
N TRP A 17 -19.04 -4.26 9.30
CA TRP A 17 -19.27 -4.02 7.89
C TRP A 17 -19.26 -5.30 7.06
N ASN A 18 -18.42 -6.28 7.39
CA ASN A 18 -18.34 -7.55 6.68
C ASN A 18 -19.61 -8.40 6.86
N SER A 19 -20.36 -8.18 7.95
CA SER A 19 -21.69 -8.79 8.13
C SER A 19 -22.72 -8.30 7.10
N LYS A 20 -22.54 -7.06 6.59
CA LYS A 20 -23.43 -6.39 5.63
C LYS A 20 -22.91 -6.53 4.19
N ILE A 21 -21.61 -6.35 4.00
CA ILE A 21 -20.93 -6.34 2.69
C ILE A 21 -19.65 -7.15 2.81
N ASN A 22 -19.56 -8.27 2.11
CA ASN A 22 -18.40 -9.15 2.15
C ASN A 22 -17.18 -8.49 1.46
N VAL A 23 -16.28 -7.89 2.24
CA VAL A 23 -15.02 -7.27 1.78
C VAL A 23 -13.79 -8.09 2.18
N VAL A 24 -13.93 -8.91 3.22
CA VAL A 24 -12.98 -9.92 3.67
C VAL A 24 -13.70 -11.26 3.65
N SER A 25 -13.04 -12.33 3.22
CA SER A 25 -13.64 -13.67 3.26
C SER A 25 -14.18 -13.98 4.66
N ARG A 26 -15.36 -14.56 4.75
CA ARG A 26 -15.97 -14.94 6.04
C ARG A 26 -15.11 -15.90 6.85
N LYS A 27 -14.29 -16.70 6.19
CA LYS A 27 -13.34 -17.63 6.84
C LYS A 27 -12.05 -16.92 7.29
N ASP A 28 -11.83 -15.69 6.82
CA ASP A 28 -10.58 -14.97 7.03
C ASP A 28 -10.74 -13.73 7.93
N ILE A 29 -11.96 -13.42 8.33
CA ILE A 29 -12.24 -12.26 9.19
C ILE A 29 -11.60 -12.40 10.58
N ASP A 30 -11.43 -13.62 11.07
CA ASP A 30 -10.78 -13.90 12.35
C ASP A 30 -9.25 -13.68 12.28
N ASN A 31 -8.70 -13.64 11.08
CA ASN A 31 -7.28 -13.36 10.80
C ASN A 31 -7.07 -11.93 10.27
N LEU A 32 -8.00 -11.00 10.56
CA LEU A 32 -7.98 -9.64 10.00
C LEU A 32 -6.64 -8.96 10.21
N TYR A 33 -6.10 -9.02 11.43
CA TYR A 33 -4.85 -8.33 11.73
C TYR A 33 -3.67 -8.92 10.98
N GLU A 34 -3.54 -10.22 10.95
CA GLU A 34 -2.41 -10.88 10.29
C GLU A 34 -2.53 -10.79 8.76
N HIS A 35 -3.65 -11.27 8.22
CA HIS A 35 -3.83 -11.44 6.78
C HIS A 35 -4.15 -10.15 6.03
N HIS A 36 -4.64 -9.12 6.72
CA HIS A 36 -5.04 -7.89 6.07
C HIS A 36 -4.29 -6.67 6.60
N VAL A 37 -4.29 -6.41 7.90
CA VAL A 37 -3.63 -5.23 8.46
C VAL A 37 -2.11 -5.36 8.37
N LEU A 38 -1.53 -6.40 8.97
CA LEU A 38 -0.07 -6.61 9.00
C LEU A 38 0.47 -6.86 7.60
N HIS A 39 -0.25 -7.60 6.75
CA HIS A 39 0.12 -7.76 5.34
C HIS A 39 0.19 -6.40 4.62
N SER A 40 -0.77 -5.50 4.86
CA SER A 40 -0.75 -4.14 4.29
C SER A 40 0.46 -3.34 4.77
N LEU A 41 0.78 -3.45 6.06
CA LEU A 41 1.97 -2.83 6.67
C LEU A 41 3.30 -3.46 6.20
N GLY A 42 3.26 -4.57 5.48
CA GLY A 42 4.42 -5.12 4.77
C GLY A 42 5.07 -4.10 3.83
N ILE A 43 4.30 -3.14 3.27
CA ILE A 43 4.86 -2.02 2.50
C ILE A 43 5.70 -1.12 3.42
N ALA A 44 5.20 -0.76 4.60
CA ALA A 44 5.93 0.08 5.56
C ALA A 44 7.22 -0.61 6.04
N LEU A 45 7.18 -1.93 6.27
CA LEU A 45 8.37 -2.72 6.59
C LEU A 45 9.37 -2.69 5.42
N TYR A 46 8.90 -2.87 4.19
CA TYR A 46 9.75 -2.73 3.00
C TYR A 46 10.41 -1.35 2.95
N LEU A 47 9.65 -0.28 3.14
CA LEU A 47 10.18 1.08 3.14
C LEU A 47 11.24 1.25 4.24
N LYS A 48 11.00 0.74 5.43
CA LYS A 48 11.95 0.82 6.55
C LYS A 48 13.30 0.17 6.23
N PHE A 49 13.29 -1.02 5.64
CA PHE A 49 14.52 -1.80 5.46
C PHE A 49 15.19 -1.58 4.09
N ARG A 50 14.46 -1.13 3.08
CA ARG A 50 14.96 -1.06 1.70
C ARG A 50 14.83 0.30 1.04
N ARG A 51 13.90 1.15 1.51
CA ARG A 51 13.64 2.48 0.93
C ARG A 51 13.41 3.53 2.04
N PRO A 52 14.42 3.74 2.91
CA PRO A 52 14.32 4.75 3.97
C PRO A 52 14.14 6.18 3.41
N ASP A 53 14.58 6.42 2.18
CA ASP A 53 14.32 7.64 1.42
C ASP A 53 12.82 7.90 1.26
N VAL A 54 12.08 6.91 0.77
CA VAL A 54 10.62 6.99 0.61
C VAL A 54 9.92 7.03 1.97
N LEU A 55 10.40 6.25 2.95
CA LEU A 55 9.82 6.26 4.30
C LEU A 55 9.84 7.66 4.92
N ARG A 56 10.96 8.39 4.79
CA ARG A 56 11.05 9.79 5.25
C ARG A 56 10.07 10.70 4.52
N MET A 57 9.91 10.54 3.21
CA MET A 57 8.93 11.30 2.42
C MET A 57 7.48 11.04 2.86
N TRP A 58 7.22 9.87 3.44
CA TRP A 58 5.91 9.51 4.00
C TRP A 58 5.76 9.94 5.49
N GLY A 59 6.72 10.68 6.04
CA GLY A 59 6.68 11.12 7.44
C GLY A 59 6.99 10.01 8.45
N GLY A 60 7.56 8.91 8.00
CA GLY A 60 7.81 7.72 8.82
C GLY A 60 9.18 7.71 9.52
N GLU A 61 9.82 8.85 9.74
CA GLU A 61 11.15 8.92 10.37
C GLU A 61 11.22 8.26 11.75
N SER A 62 10.16 8.41 12.54
CA SER A 62 10.05 7.77 13.86
C SER A 62 10.12 6.24 13.81
N LEU A 63 9.75 5.63 12.67
CA LEU A 63 9.80 4.19 12.46
C LEU A 63 11.23 3.67 12.19
N LEU A 64 12.16 4.55 11.82
CA LEU A 64 13.55 4.15 11.57
C LEU A 64 14.23 3.69 12.87
N GLY A 65 13.81 4.19 14.06
CA GLY A 65 14.45 3.91 15.32
C GLY A 65 15.91 4.37 15.28
N GLY A 66 16.71 4.12 16.31
CA GLY A 66 18.15 4.44 16.32
C GLY A 66 19.03 3.50 15.46
N CYS A 67 18.50 2.90 14.40
CA CYS A 67 19.32 2.19 13.41
C CYS A 67 20.11 3.23 12.60
N GLU A 68 21.42 3.26 12.81
CA GLU A 68 22.33 3.91 11.88
C GLU A 68 22.16 3.24 10.51
N VAL A 69 21.60 4.01 9.56
CA VAL A 69 21.48 3.56 8.18
C VAL A 69 22.89 3.52 7.60
N PHE A 70 23.45 2.34 7.49
CA PHE A 70 24.68 2.13 6.75
C PHE A 70 24.40 2.36 5.26
N GLY A 71 24.86 3.48 4.72
CA GLY A 71 24.94 3.68 3.28
C GLY A 71 24.54 5.07 2.78
N ASP A 72 25.57 5.78 2.33
CA ASP A 72 25.56 6.91 1.43
C ASP A 72 25.16 8.29 1.98
N GLU A 73 26.22 9.04 2.38
CA GLU A 73 26.18 10.43 2.86
C GLU A 73 25.84 11.48 1.77
N THR A 74 25.24 11.11 0.66
CA THR A 74 25.00 12.04 -0.48
C THR A 74 23.55 12.50 -0.62
N LEU A 75 22.65 12.20 0.34
CA LEU A 75 21.31 12.78 0.30
C LEU A 75 21.32 14.14 1.01
N THR A 76 21.52 15.18 0.21
CA THR A 76 21.44 16.59 0.61
C THR A 76 20.13 16.89 1.35
N GLU A 77 20.22 17.68 2.43
CA GLU A 77 19.15 18.18 3.32
C GLU A 77 18.04 19.00 2.63
N ASN A 78 17.89 18.92 1.32
CA ASN A 78 17.02 19.79 0.51
C ASN A 78 15.69 19.17 0.06
N ALA A 79 15.20 18.11 0.73
CA ALA A 79 13.94 17.46 0.33
C ALA A 79 12.74 17.72 1.27
N VAL A 80 12.85 18.62 2.23
CA VAL A 80 11.68 19.15 2.96
C VAL A 80 11.26 20.44 2.24
N GLY A 81 10.66 20.25 1.07
CA GLY A 81 10.02 21.35 0.34
C GLY A 81 8.69 21.71 0.99
N ASP A 82 8.50 23.02 1.19
CA ASP A 82 7.30 23.65 1.73
C ASP A 82 5.99 22.99 1.27
N GLY A 83 5.28 22.32 2.19
CA GLY A 83 3.82 22.11 2.09
C GLY A 83 3.29 21.14 1.02
N VAL A 84 4.13 20.40 0.28
CA VAL A 84 3.62 19.42 -0.70
C VAL A 84 3.39 18.09 -0.01
N SER A 85 2.13 17.83 0.31
CA SER A 85 1.71 16.54 0.87
C SER A 85 1.92 15.45 -0.18
N CYS A 86 2.65 14.38 0.18
CA CYS A 86 2.83 13.18 -0.63
C CYS A 86 1.47 12.52 -0.94
N THR A 87 1.26 12.10 -2.17
CA THR A 87 0.00 11.50 -2.64
C THR A 87 0.17 10.05 -3.03
N VAL A 88 -0.73 9.19 -2.54
CA VAL A 88 -0.73 7.74 -2.79
C VAL A 88 -2.08 7.29 -3.31
N LEU A 89 -2.10 6.58 -4.43
CA LEU A 89 -3.27 5.89 -4.94
C LEU A 89 -3.27 4.44 -4.47
N ASP A 90 -4.30 4.02 -3.73
CA ASP A 90 -4.60 2.60 -3.51
C ASP A 90 -5.56 2.12 -4.59
N LEU A 91 -5.04 1.38 -5.56
CA LEU A 91 -5.82 0.91 -6.69
C LEU A 91 -6.33 -0.51 -6.48
N GLY A 92 -7.67 -0.65 -6.57
CA GLY A 92 -8.35 -1.90 -6.24
C GLY A 92 -8.39 -2.12 -4.72
N CYS A 93 -8.64 -1.05 -3.97
CA CYS A 93 -8.57 -1.04 -2.51
C CYS A 93 -9.54 -2.02 -1.84
N GLY A 94 -10.58 -2.50 -2.55
CA GLY A 94 -11.61 -3.33 -1.95
C GLY A 94 -12.25 -2.65 -0.75
N GLY A 95 -12.22 -3.30 0.40
CA GLY A 95 -12.67 -2.74 1.68
C GLY A 95 -11.69 -1.76 2.33
N GLY A 96 -10.60 -1.35 1.64
CA GLY A 96 -9.63 -0.39 2.15
C GLY A 96 -8.24 -0.96 2.43
N PHE A 97 -7.88 -2.09 1.82
CA PHE A 97 -6.55 -2.71 1.97
C PHE A 97 -5.72 -2.64 0.69
N PRO A 98 -4.49 -2.10 0.73
CA PRO A 98 -3.69 -1.76 1.90
C PRO A 98 -3.87 -0.32 2.43
N GLY A 99 -4.69 0.51 1.80
CA GLY A 99 -4.75 1.96 2.02
C GLY A 99 -5.10 2.39 3.45
N ILE A 100 -6.11 1.80 4.11
CA ILE A 100 -6.53 2.19 5.47
C ILE A 100 -5.42 1.92 6.50
N PRO A 101 -4.80 0.73 6.59
CA PRO A 101 -3.68 0.52 7.49
C PRO A 101 -2.50 1.47 7.24
N LEU A 102 -2.19 1.74 5.96
CA LEU A 102 -1.11 2.67 5.60
C LEU A 102 -1.47 4.12 5.97
N ALA A 103 -2.71 4.56 5.70
CA ALA A 103 -3.17 5.90 6.05
C ALA A 103 -3.19 6.13 7.57
N THR A 104 -3.50 5.08 8.35
CA THR A 104 -3.43 5.13 9.81
C THR A 104 -1.99 5.31 10.29
N LEU A 105 -1.02 4.64 9.63
CA LEU A 105 0.39 4.72 9.99
C LEU A 105 1.05 6.03 9.54
N PHE A 106 0.63 6.58 8.39
CA PHE A 106 1.22 7.75 7.74
C PHE A 106 0.21 8.90 7.61
N PRO A 107 -0.11 9.63 8.70
CA PRO A 107 -1.16 10.65 8.71
C PRO A 107 -0.85 11.86 7.82
N GLU A 108 0.41 12.13 7.51
CA GLU A 108 0.83 13.25 6.66
C GLU A 108 0.70 12.95 5.15
N VAL A 109 0.48 11.68 4.78
CA VAL A 109 0.33 11.23 3.39
C VAL A 109 -1.14 11.23 3.00
N LYS A 110 -1.48 11.80 1.84
CA LYS A 110 -2.84 11.76 1.29
C LYS A 110 -3.07 10.48 0.50
N PHE A 111 -4.04 9.69 0.93
CA PHE A 111 -4.43 8.44 0.28
C PHE A 111 -5.73 8.60 -0.49
N THR A 112 -5.73 8.22 -1.77
CA THR A 112 -6.94 8.06 -2.58
C THR A 112 -7.20 6.57 -2.78
N LEU A 113 -8.27 6.05 -2.17
CA LEU A 113 -8.68 4.65 -2.26
C LEU A 113 -9.66 4.47 -3.40
N CYS A 114 -9.29 3.74 -4.44
CA CYS A 114 -10.08 3.57 -5.65
C CYS A 114 -10.46 2.10 -5.88
N ASP A 115 -11.75 1.84 -6.08
CA ASP A 115 -12.26 0.54 -6.54
C ASP A 115 -13.46 0.73 -7.46
N SER A 116 -13.64 -0.16 -8.42
CA SER A 116 -14.78 -0.14 -9.36
C SER A 116 -16.08 -0.66 -8.73
N ILE A 117 -16.01 -1.33 -7.59
CA ILE A 117 -17.16 -1.92 -6.89
C ILE A 117 -17.64 -0.97 -5.80
N GLY A 118 -18.67 -0.16 -6.09
CA GLY A 118 -19.15 0.90 -5.21
C GLY A 118 -19.45 0.48 -3.77
N LYS A 119 -20.06 -0.69 -3.56
CA LYS A 119 -20.34 -1.20 -2.21
C LYS A 119 -19.06 -1.48 -1.39
N LYS A 120 -17.94 -1.85 -2.03
CA LYS A 120 -16.65 -2.01 -1.34
C LYS A 120 -16.08 -0.65 -0.96
N VAL A 121 -16.15 0.32 -1.88
CA VAL A 121 -15.75 1.71 -1.61
C VAL A 121 -16.56 2.31 -0.46
N THR A 122 -17.86 1.98 -0.37
CA THR A 122 -18.68 2.40 0.78
C THR A 122 -18.07 1.89 2.08
N VAL A 123 -17.69 0.61 2.17
CA VAL A 123 -17.05 0.08 3.39
C VAL A 123 -15.75 0.82 3.70
N ALA A 124 -14.88 0.98 2.71
CA ALA A 124 -13.61 1.71 2.91
C ALA A 124 -13.85 3.13 3.44
N ARG A 125 -14.84 3.85 2.88
CA ARG A 125 -15.20 5.19 3.32
C ARG A 125 -15.69 5.23 4.77
N GLU A 126 -16.63 4.35 5.11
CA GLU A 126 -17.23 4.32 6.44
C GLU A 126 -16.23 3.90 7.52
N VAL A 127 -15.34 2.94 7.21
CA VAL A 127 -14.25 2.55 8.12
C VAL A 127 -13.27 3.70 8.29
N ALA A 128 -12.84 4.36 7.20
CA ALA A 128 -11.95 5.52 7.29
C ALA A 128 -12.56 6.66 8.12
N ALA A 129 -13.85 6.96 7.92
CA ALA A 129 -14.57 7.97 8.67
C ALA A 129 -14.68 7.61 10.17
N ALA A 130 -15.01 6.36 10.49
CA ALA A 130 -15.11 5.88 11.87
C ALA A 130 -13.77 5.92 12.62
N LEU A 131 -12.65 5.68 11.91
CA LEU A 131 -11.30 5.79 12.43
C LEU A 131 -10.78 7.24 12.49
N GLY A 132 -11.55 8.23 12.01
CA GLY A 132 -11.13 9.64 11.96
C GLY A 132 -9.91 9.87 11.05
N LEU A 133 -9.83 9.18 9.91
CA LEU A 133 -8.74 9.33 8.94
C LEU A 133 -9.04 10.50 7.98
N GLU A 134 -8.58 11.70 8.31
CA GLU A 134 -8.78 12.91 7.49
C GLU A 134 -7.91 12.92 6.23
N ASN A 135 -6.91 12.04 6.17
CA ASN A 135 -5.99 11.90 5.05
C ASN A 135 -6.44 10.85 4.00
N VAL A 136 -7.69 10.38 4.07
CA VAL A 136 -8.26 9.38 3.15
C VAL A 136 -9.39 9.97 2.33
N GLU A 137 -9.27 9.86 1.01
CA GLU A 137 -10.35 10.07 0.06
C GLU A 137 -10.72 8.74 -0.61
N THR A 138 -12.01 8.50 -0.86
CA THR A 138 -12.48 7.29 -1.53
C THR A 138 -13.16 7.60 -2.85
N VAL A 139 -12.82 6.86 -3.90
CA VAL A 139 -13.33 7.09 -5.26
C VAL A 139 -13.88 5.79 -5.84
N ASN A 140 -15.17 5.80 -6.21
CA ASN A 140 -15.75 4.69 -6.97
C ASN A 140 -15.54 4.93 -8.47
N SER A 141 -14.49 4.36 -9.02
CA SER A 141 -14.11 4.53 -10.42
C SER A 141 -13.32 3.33 -10.93
N ARG A 142 -13.29 3.17 -12.24
CA ARG A 142 -12.26 2.34 -12.87
C ARG A 142 -10.95 3.11 -12.93
N ALA A 143 -9.84 2.38 -12.84
CA ALA A 143 -8.51 2.97 -12.88
C ALA A 143 -8.28 3.87 -14.10
N GLU A 144 -8.73 3.41 -15.26
CA GLU A 144 -8.50 4.09 -16.53
C GLU A 144 -9.18 5.47 -16.59
N THR A 145 -10.30 5.63 -15.89
CA THR A 145 -11.09 6.87 -15.89
C THR A 145 -10.74 7.81 -14.72
N LEU A 146 -9.92 7.37 -13.78
CA LEU A 146 -9.49 8.20 -12.66
C LEU A 146 -8.60 9.35 -13.19
N PRO A 147 -8.94 10.62 -12.91
CA PRO A 147 -8.13 11.75 -13.35
C PRO A 147 -6.86 11.91 -12.49
N GLY A 148 -5.88 12.61 -13.07
CA GLY A 148 -4.66 12.99 -12.36
C GLY A 148 -3.60 11.89 -12.27
N ALA A 149 -2.53 12.22 -11.57
CA ALA A 149 -1.44 11.32 -11.24
C ALA A 149 -1.04 11.54 -9.78
N PHE A 150 -0.45 10.50 -9.18
CA PHE A 150 -0.06 10.42 -7.79
C PHE A 150 1.46 10.25 -7.69
N ASP A 151 2.04 10.55 -6.55
CA ASP A 151 3.46 10.28 -6.34
C ASP A 151 3.71 8.77 -6.36
N TYR A 152 2.88 8.02 -5.64
CA TYR A 152 3.00 6.58 -5.52
C TYR A 152 1.67 5.87 -5.80
N VAL A 153 1.78 4.60 -6.17
CA VAL A 153 0.64 3.68 -6.24
C VAL A 153 0.90 2.50 -5.32
N VAL A 154 -0.09 2.16 -4.52
CA VAL A 154 -0.11 0.90 -3.75
C VAL A 154 -1.24 0.02 -4.28
N SER A 155 -1.09 -1.29 -4.18
CA SER A 155 -2.15 -2.22 -4.54
C SER A 155 -1.91 -3.58 -3.90
N ARG A 156 -2.96 -4.40 -3.80
CA ARG A 156 -2.87 -5.76 -3.26
C ARG A 156 -3.67 -6.76 -4.07
N ALA A 157 -2.99 -7.74 -4.65
CA ALA A 157 -3.58 -8.96 -5.25
C ALA A 157 -4.75 -8.73 -6.23
N VAL A 158 -4.77 -7.61 -6.97
CA VAL A 158 -5.88 -7.28 -7.88
C VAL A 158 -5.82 -8.11 -9.15
N THR A 159 -4.65 -8.21 -9.79
CA THR A 159 -4.44 -8.95 -11.03
C THR A 159 -2.95 -9.20 -11.28
N SER A 160 -2.60 -9.80 -12.42
CA SER A 160 -1.21 -9.92 -12.85
C SER A 160 -0.61 -8.57 -13.28
N LEU A 161 0.71 -8.42 -13.15
CA LEU A 161 1.42 -7.17 -13.47
C LEU A 161 1.21 -6.71 -14.91
N ASP A 162 1.13 -7.65 -15.86
CA ASP A 162 0.94 -7.33 -17.27
C ASP A 162 -0.46 -6.73 -17.57
N LYS A 163 -1.44 -6.97 -16.69
CA LYS A 163 -2.78 -6.37 -16.75
C LYS A 163 -2.87 -5.13 -15.87
N PHE A 164 -2.14 -5.08 -14.77
CA PHE A 164 -2.14 -3.97 -13.83
C PHE A 164 -1.44 -2.72 -14.39
N LEU A 165 -0.26 -2.88 -14.98
CA LEU A 165 0.53 -1.75 -15.48
C LEU A 165 -0.20 -0.85 -16.51
N PRO A 166 -1.00 -1.38 -17.44
CA PRO A 166 -1.86 -0.54 -18.28
C PRO A 166 -2.83 0.36 -17.51
N TRP A 167 -3.39 -0.12 -16.40
CA TRP A 167 -4.34 0.66 -15.59
C TRP A 167 -3.71 1.86 -14.91
N VAL A 168 -2.45 1.74 -14.51
CA VAL A 168 -1.71 2.80 -13.81
C VAL A 168 -0.85 3.66 -14.75
N LYS A 169 -0.91 3.41 -16.07
CA LYS A 169 -0.13 4.16 -17.05
C LYS A 169 -0.45 5.66 -16.98
N GLY A 170 0.59 6.48 -16.71
CA GLY A 170 0.46 7.93 -16.58
C GLY A 170 -0.15 8.41 -15.27
N LYS A 171 -0.39 7.51 -14.29
CA LYS A 171 -1.04 7.84 -13.01
C LYS A 171 -0.08 7.90 -11.82
N TRP A 172 1.20 7.73 -12.03
CA TRP A 172 2.20 7.73 -10.98
C TRP A 172 3.48 8.44 -11.43
N HIS A 173 4.20 9.01 -10.47
CA HIS A 173 5.40 9.81 -10.71
C HIS A 173 6.68 9.15 -10.22
N ARG A 174 6.63 8.35 -9.13
CA ARG A 174 7.79 7.78 -8.44
C ARG A 174 7.81 6.25 -8.49
N ASP A 175 7.06 5.58 -7.59
CA ASP A 175 7.13 4.14 -7.45
C ASP A 175 5.74 3.51 -7.29
N ILE A 176 5.66 2.22 -7.61
CA ILE A 176 4.49 1.36 -7.33
C ILE A 176 4.93 0.31 -6.31
N PHE A 177 4.22 0.18 -5.20
CA PHE A 177 4.39 -0.88 -4.23
C PHE A 177 3.22 -1.85 -4.31
N TYR A 178 3.47 -3.06 -4.80
CA TYR A 178 2.43 -4.05 -5.05
C TYR A 178 2.61 -5.28 -4.17
N LEU A 179 1.61 -5.57 -3.32
CA LEU A 179 1.57 -6.77 -2.47
C LEU A 179 1.03 -7.95 -3.26
N LYS A 180 1.84 -8.99 -3.36
CA LYS A 180 1.50 -10.23 -4.06
C LYS A 180 1.97 -11.46 -3.28
N GLY A 181 1.57 -12.63 -3.72
CA GLY A 181 2.02 -13.92 -3.19
C GLY A 181 2.28 -14.93 -4.30
N GLY A 182 2.98 -16.02 -3.94
CA GLY A 182 3.34 -17.10 -4.85
C GLY A 182 4.59 -16.83 -5.67
N ASP A 183 4.84 -17.70 -6.66
CA ASP A 183 5.96 -17.53 -7.60
C ASP A 183 5.66 -16.43 -8.61
N LEU A 184 6.50 -15.40 -8.61
CA LEU A 184 6.33 -14.19 -9.42
C LEU A 184 7.35 -14.08 -10.58
N VAL A 185 8.24 -15.06 -10.73
CA VAL A 185 9.35 -14.99 -11.71
C VAL A 185 8.85 -14.79 -13.14
N GLU A 186 7.93 -15.64 -13.58
CA GLU A 186 7.39 -15.56 -14.94
C GLU A 186 6.54 -14.30 -15.14
N GLU A 187 5.73 -13.93 -14.14
CA GLU A 187 4.88 -12.75 -14.21
C GLU A 187 5.72 -11.46 -14.34
N ILE A 188 6.77 -11.34 -13.55
CA ILE A 188 7.69 -10.19 -13.59
C ILE A 188 8.44 -10.16 -14.93
N ALA A 189 8.96 -11.29 -15.39
CA ALA A 189 9.67 -11.37 -16.66
C ALA A 189 8.77 -10.96 -17.84
N LEU A 190 7.52 -11.43 -17.85
CA LEU A 190 6.52 -11.05 -18.85
C LEU A 190 6.24 -9.55 -18.82
N ALA A 191 6.01 -8.98 -17.63
CA ALA A 191 5.73 -7.55 -17.46
C ALA A 191 6.94 -6.69 -17.91
N MET A 192 8.14 -7.05 -17.49
CA MET A 192 9.37 -6.36 -17.87
C MET A 192 9.57 -6.34 -19.39
N GLY A 193 9.38 -7.48 -20.07
CA GLY A 193 9.50 -7.58 -21.51
C GLY A 193 8.42 -6.79 -22.26
N LYS A 194 7.15 -6.95 -21.84
CA LYS A 194 5.98 -6.32 -22.48
C LYS A 194 6.01 -4.79 -22.40
N PHE A 195 6.42 -4.25 -21.27
CA PHE A 195 6.43 -2.81 -21.02
C PHE A 195 7.82 -2.18 -21.14
N ARG A 196 8.83 -2.95 -21.51
CA ARG A 196 10.23 -2.51 -21.65
C ARG A 196 10.73 -1.80 -20.39
N LEU A 197 10.41 -2.38 -19.22
CA LEU A 197 10.85 -1.82 -17.96
C LEU A 197 12.40 -1.88 -17.88
N PRO A 198 13.07 -0.82 -17.41
CA PRO A 198 14.52 -0.81 -17.29
C PRO A 198 15.05 -1.95 -16.42
N LYS A 199 16.23 -2.46 -16.73
CA LYS A 199 16.90 -3.43 -15.87
C LYS A 199 17.14 -2.81 -14.48
N GLY A 200 16.71 -3.49 -13.43
CA GLY A 200 16.83 -3.02 -12.05
C GLY A 200 15.71 -2.09 -11.58
N SER A 201 14.71 -1.77 -12.44
CA SER A 201 13.55 -0.97 -12.02
C SER A 201 12.51 -1.78 -11.24
N VAL A 202 12.60 -3.11 -11.22
CA VAL A 202 11.70 -3.98 -10.47
C VAL A 202 12.48 -4.66 -9.37
N GLY A 203 12.09 -4.36 -8.12
CA GLY A 203 12.56 -5.03 -6.91
C GLY A 203 11.50 -5.99 -6.37
N VAL A 204 11.94 -7.11 -5.80
CA VAL A 204 11.07 -8.06 -5.08
C VAL A 204 11.64 -8.26 -3.70
N TRP A 205 10.79 -8.12 -2.69
CA TRP A 205 11.20 -8.28 -1.30
C TRP A 205 10.25 -9.23 -0.56
N PRO A 206 10.75 -10.37 -0.03
CA PRO A 206 9.94 -11.30 0.73
C PRO A 206 9.61 -10.72 2.11
N ILE A 207 8.33 -10.66 2.45
CA ILE A 207 7.87 -10.21 3.77
C ILE A 207 8.35 -11.16 4.87
N SER A 208 8.51 -12.44 4.54
CA SER A 208 9.06 -13.46 5.42
C SER A 208 10.49 -13.20 5.88
N SER A 209 11.22 -12.26 5.27
CA SER A 209 12.52 -11.81 5.76
C SER A 209 12.45 -11.10 7.12
N VAL A 210 11.26 -10.67 7.55
CA VAL A 210 11.00 -9.96 8.81
C VAL A 210 9.86 -10.60 9.61
N LEU A 211 8.79 -11.03 8.93
CA LEU A 211 7.64 -11.69 9.55
C LEU A 211 7.71 -13.19 9.25
N HIS A 212 7.98 -14.00 10.30
CA HIS A 212 8.30 -15.42 10.15
C HIS A 212 7.09 -16.34 10.27
N ASP A 213 5.88 -15.81 10.31
CA ASP A 213 4.66 -16.59 10.29
C ASP A 213 4.45 -17.29 8.94
N GLU A 214 3.82 -18.47 8.95
CA GLU A 214 3.56 -19.29 7.77
C GLU A 214 2.78 -18.52 6.69
N PHE A 215 1.85 -17.66 7.11
CA PHE A 215 1.08 -16.84 6.18
C PHE A 215 1.97 -15.96 5.28
N PHE A 216 3.11 -15.48 5.79
CA PHE A 216 4.02 -14.59 5.06
C PHE A 216 5.07 -15.33 4.23
N ALA A 217 5.14 -16.66 4.29
CA ALA A 217 6.18 -17.45 3.61
C ALA A 217 6.30 -17.11 2.11
N GLU A 218 5.17 -16.90 1.45
CA GLU A 218 5.09 -16.58 0.02
C GLU A 218 4.62 -15.15 -0.26
N LYS A 219 4.60 -14.25 0.73
CA LYS A 219 4.16 -12.86 0.53
C LYS A 219 5.33 -11.96 0.18
N MET A 220 5.12 -11.16 -0.86
CA MET A 220 6.16 -10.29 -1.45
C MET A 220 5.66 -8.85 -1.56
N VAL A 221 6.57 -7.91 -1.41
CA VAL A 221 6.43 -6.55 -1.93
C VAL A 221 7.17 -6.45 -3.26
N ILE A 222 6.47 -6.07 -4.32
CA ILE A 222 7.06 -5.70 -5.60
C ILE A 222 7.18 -4.19 -5.63
N ASP A 223 8.39 -3.69 -5.84
CA ASP A 223 8.70 -2.27 -6.04
C ASP A 223 9.01 -2.02 -7.51
N ILE A 224 8.19 -1.21 -8.19
CA ILE A 224 8.40 -0.82 -9.58
C ILE A 224 8.74 0.66 -9.59
N ARG A 225 9.97 0.97 -9.97
CA ARG A 225 10.54 2.32 -10.01
C ARG A 225 10.40 2.92 -11.42
N LYS A 226 10.17 4.21 -11.43
CA LYS A 226 10.10 4.96 -12.69
C LYS A 226 11.47 5.35 -13.20
#